data_0141400da2d94daeebe6c68f7b2c9a3a
#
_entry.id   0141400da2d94daeebe6c68f7b2c9a3a
#
_cell.length_a   1.000
_cell.length_b   1.000
_cell.length_c   1.000
_cell.angle_alpha   90.00
_cell.angle_beta   90.00
_cell.angle_gamma   90.00
#
_symmetry.space_group_name_H-M   'P 1'
#
loop_
_entity.id
_entity.type
_entity.pdbx_description
1 polymer ?
#
loop_
_entity_poly.entity_id
_entity_poly.type
_entity_poly.pdbx_seq_one_letter_code
_entity_poly.pdbx_strand_id
1 'polypeptide(L)'
;MKKLIYVSALLVSLLTACSPSAQKGKEGQIDVLPAFENLTELKVSQLGKNIRYVPLETTDSSLIGARYAIQLLDDGILVSYGGRSESHCYLFDRETGKFIREIGHKGEDPKGYSSPKAYVHPVTGHLYFQRNPNKLIKYNQHGEFLGEVIIPNNFTTGFYPQLNKEGMLVYEGPSFNTSQRQLYYLDEVKGKT
;
A
#
# COMPACT_ATOMS: atom_id res chain seq x y z
N MET A 1 71.78 2.23 4.24
CA MET A 1 70.79 2.43 3.17
C MET A 1 69.63 1.38 3.19
N LYS A 2 69.89 0.08 3.35
CA LYS A 2 68.83 -0.95 3.38
C LYS A 2 67.80 -0.76 4.51
N LYS A 3 68.18 -0.32 5.73
CA LYS A 3 67.24 -0.11 6.84
C LYS A 3 66.30 1.07 6.64
N LEU A 4 66.67 2.09 5.89
CA LEU A 4 65.85 3.26 5.60
C LEU A 4 64.73 2.92 4.62
N ILE A 5 64.97 1.98 3.70
CA ILE A 5 63.98 1.53 2.71
C ILE A 5 62.86 0.74 3.37
N TYR A 6 63.15 -0.08 4.40
CA TYR A 6 62.14 -0.83 5.13
C TYR A 6 61.24 0.03 6.00
N VAL A 7 61.76 1.12 6.56
CA VAL A 7 60.98 2.06 7.36
C VAL A 7 60.01 2.86 6.45
N SER A 8 60.47 3.29 5.27
CA SER A 8 59.57 3.97 4.32
C SER A 8 58.51 3.06 3.73
N ALA A 9 58.80 1.79 3.48
CA ALA A 9 57.82 0.81 3.01
C ALA A 9 56.77 0.49 4.08
N LEU A 10 57.12 0.47 5.36
CA LEU A 10 56.21 0.26 6.47
C LEU A 10 55.27 1.46 6.68
N LEU A 11 55.75 2.67 6.44
CA LEU A 11 54.95 3.88 6.60
C LEU A 11 53.88 4.05 5.49
N VAL A 12 54.14 3.57 4.28
CA VAL A 12 53.23 3.63 3.16
C VAL A 12 52.08 2.62 3.33
N SER A 13 52.32 1.48 3.98
CA SER A 13 51.26 0.46 4.24
C SER A 13 50.23 0.86 5.30
N LEU A 14 50.51 1.87 6.13
CA LEU A 14 49.60 2.39 7.15
C LEU A 14 48.60 3.41 6.61
N LEU A 15 48.79 3.93 5.39
CA LEU A 15 47.92 4.94 4.79
C LEU A 15 46.75 4.36 3.96
N THR A 16 46.72 3.05 3.76
CA THR A 16 45.65 2.40 2.97
C THR A 16 44.47 1.83 3.79
N ALA A 17 44.46 2.03 5.12
CA ALA A 17 43.50 1.42 6.03
C ALA A 17 42.24 2.26 6.30
N CYS A 18 42.04 3.41 5.64
CA CYS A 18 40.83 4.21 5.78
C CYS A 18 40.12 4.36 4.44
N SER A 19 39.60 3.25 3.89
CA SER A 19 38.46 3.34 2.99
C SER A 19 37.24 3.32 3.87
N PRO A 20 36.34 4.33 3.83
CA PRO A 20 35.05 4.20 4.47
C PRO A 20 34.33 3.03 3.78
N SER A 21 34.18 1.91 4.50
CA SER A 21 33.34 0.82 4.06
C SER A 21 31.93 1.42 4.00
N ALA A 22 31.44 1.66 2.79
CA ALA A 22 30.03 1.88 2.57
C ALA A 22 29.31 0.69 3.21
N GLN A 23 28.66 0.90 4.33
CA GLN A 23 27.82 -0.12 4.95
C GLN A 23 26.75 -0.47 3.89
N LYS A 24 26.94 -1.59 3.21
CA LYS A 24 25.86 -2.18 2.42
C LYS A 24 24.74 -2.45 3.42
N GLY A 25 23.67 -1.66 3.31
CA GLY A 25 22.46 -1.91 4.06
C GLY A 25 22.07 -3.38 3.89
N LYS A 26 21.53 -3.96 4.95
CA LYS A 26 20.99 -5.34 4.89
C LYS A 26 19.95 -5.38 3.77
N GLU A 27 19.93 -6.47 3.02
CA GLU A 27 18.96 -6.69 1.95
C GLU A 27 17.53 -6.39 2.47
N GLY A 28 16.79 -5.52 1.77
CA GLY A 28 15.47 -5.04 2.19
C GLY A 28 15.47 -3.81 3.11
N GLN A 29 16.62 -3.27 3.50
CA GLN A 29 16.70 -2.05 4.30
C GLN A 29 16.98 -0.83 3.39
N ILE A 30 16.09 0.16 3.44
CA ILE A 30 16.29 1.44 2.76
C ILE A 30 17.00 2.39 3.74
N ASP A 31 18.21 2.83 3.40
CA ASP A 31 18.91 3.85 4.14
C ASP A 31 18.41 5.24 3.69
N VAL A 32 17.72 5.91 4.57
CA VAL A 32 17.07 7.21 4.29
C VAL A 32 18.03 8.38 4.53
N LEU A 33 19.04 8.24 5.39
CA LEU A 33 19.96 9.33 5.75
C LEU A 33 20.72 9.90 4.53
N PRO A 34 21.34 9.09 3.64
CA PRO A 34 22.01 9.62 2.46
C PRO A 34 21.08 10.36 1.49
N ALA A 35 19.79 10.02 1.49
CA ALA A 35 18.81 10.72 0.66
C ALA A 35 18.51 12.13 1.17
N PHE A 36 18.55 12.35 2.48
CA PHE A 36 18.41 13.70 3.06
C PHE A 36 19.64 14.58 2.83
N GLU A 37 20.82 14.00 2.76
CA GLU A 37 22.07 14.73 2.50
C GLU A 37 22.22 15.11 1.02
N ASN A 38 21.57 14.37 0.12
CA ASN A 38 21.64 14.53 -1.34
C ASN A 38 20.26 14.81 -1.95
N LEU A 39 19.57 15.83 -1.44
CA LEU A 39 18.29 16.27 -1.99
C LEU A 39 18.49 16.75 -3.43
N THR A 40 17.79 16.12 -4.37
CA THR A 40 17.73 16.53 -5.78
C THR A 40 16.32 16.96 -6.14
N GLU A 41 16.22 18.02 -6.93
CA GLU A 41 14.94 18.44 -7.47
C GLU A 41 14.46 17.42 -8.50
N LEU A 42 13.30 16.80 -8.24
CA LEU A 42 12.69 15.82 -9.13
C LEU A 42 11.82 16.57 -10.15
N LYS A 43 12.19 16.46 -11.44
CA LYS A 43 11.37 17.02 -12.52
C LYS A 43 10.28 16.04 -12.94
N VAL A 44 9.09 16.53 -13.27
CA VAL A 44 7.97 15.71 -13.76
C VAL A 44 8.36 14.86 -14.95
N SER A 45 9.24 15.36 -15.84
CA SER A 45 9.76 14.63 -16.99
C SER A 45 10.61 13.40 -16.66
N GLN A 46 11.07 13.27 -15.39
CA GLN A 46 11.77 12.07 -14.90
C GLN A 46 10.78 10.99 -14.42
N LEU A 47 9.56 11.39 -14.08
CA LEU A 47 8.49 10.47 -13.65
C LEU A 47 7.69 9.91 -14.83
N GLY A 48 7.58 10.66 -15.93
CA GLY A 48 6.80 10.22 -17.10
C GLY A 48 7.07 11.08 -18.33
N LYS A 49 6.80 10.49 -19.49
CA LYS A 49 6.99 11.16 -20.79
C LYS A 49 5.73 11.88 -21.27
N ASN A 50 4.57 11.41 -20.84
CA ASN A 50 3.27 11.91 -21.27
C ASN A 50 2.34 12.14 -20.09
N ILE A 51 1.48 13.16 -20.20
CA ILE A 51 0.38 13.41 -19.28
C ILE A 51 -0.91 13.17 -20.05
N ARG A 52 -1.79 12.36 -19.48
CA ARG A 52 -3.12 12.11 -20.02
C ARG A 52 -4.17 12.48 -18.98
N TYR A 53 -5.18 13.18 -19.41
CA TYR A 53 -6.36 13.50 -18.61
C TYR A 53 -7.49 12.52 -18.96
N VAL A 54 -8.07 11.87 -17.98
CA VAL A 54 -9.21 10.97 -18.14
C VAL A 54 -10.38 11.58 -17.39
N PRO A 55 -11.33 12.23 -18.06
CA PRO A 55 -12.52 12.75 -17.40
C PRO A 55 -13.41 11.60 -16.97
N LEU A 56 -13.76 11.53 -15.68
CA LEU A 56 -14.66 10.50 -15.18
C LEU A 56 -16.11 10.88 -15.51
N GLU A 57 -16.87 9.89 -15.98
CA GLU A 57 -18.29 10.06 -16.28
C GLU A 57 -19.06 10.44 -15.01
N THR A 58 -19.81 11.53 -15.07
CA THR A 58 -20.61 12.04 -13.95
C THR A 58 -22.08 11.92 -14.28
N THR A 59 -22.78 11.02 -13.58
CA THR A 59 -24.21 10.78 -13.67
C THR A 59 -24.79 10.71 -12.26
N ASP A 60 -26.09 10.62 -12.14
CA ASP A 60 -26.76 10.42 -10.83
C ASP A 60 -26.27 9.15 -10.12
N SER A 61 -25.80 8.13 -10.90
CA SER A 61 -25.30 6.87 -10.38
C SER A 61 -23.78 6.86 -10.14
N SER A 62 -23.07 7.88 -10.54
CA SER A 62 -21.59 7.96 -10.45
C SER A 62 -21.08 9.27 -9.88
N LEU A 63 -21.92 9.96 -9.09
CA LEU A 63 -21.54 11.22 -8.46
C LEU A 63 -20.51 10.98 -7.36
N ILE A 64 -19.38 11.67 -7.45
CA ILE A 64 -18.27 11.55 -6.50
C ILE A 64 -18.34 12.69 -5.50
N GLY A 65 -18.36 12.37 -4.20
CA GLY A 65 -18.33 13.34 -3.11
C GLY A 65 -16.95 13.94 -2.85
N ALA A 66 -16.89 14.92 -1.95
CA ALA A 66 -15.70 15.74 -1.72
C ALA A 66 -14.49 15.01 -1.09
N ARG A 67 -14.69 13.89 -0.41
CA ARG A 67 -13.61 13.11 0.24
C ARG A 67 -13.45 11.77 -0.47
N TYR A 68 -12.52 11.71 -1.39
CA TYR A 68 -12.31 10.52 -2.20
C TYR A 68 -10.84 10.05 -2.16
N ALA A 69 -10.65 8.78 -2.48
CA ALA A 69 -9.36 8.16 -2.76
C ALA A 69 -9.43 7.47 -4.12
N ILE A 70 -8.37 7.59 -4.90
CA ILE A 70 -8.27 6.98 -6.24
C ILE A 70 -7.20 5.90 -6.20
N GLN A 71 -7.50 4.74 -6.79
CA GLN A 71 -6.54 3.67 -7.06
C GLN A 71 -6.60 3.29 -8.53
N LEU A 72 -5.44 3.17 -9.16
CA LEU A 72 -5.34 2.70 -10.54
C LEU A 72 -5.21 1.18 -10.53
N LEU A 73 -6.08 0.51 -11.27
CA LEU A 73 -6.01 -0.91 -11.61
C LEU A 73 -5.45 -1.05 -13.03
N ASP A 74 -5.20 -2.28 -13.47
CA ASP A 74 -4.70 -2.52 -14.82
C ASP A 74 -5.66 -1.96 -15.89
N ASP A 75 -6.96 -2.25 -15.75
CA ASP A 75 -7.99 -1.83 -16.70
C ASP A 75 -8.99 -0.83 -16.11
N GLY A 76 -8.80 -0.37 -14.87
CA GLY A 76 -9.80 0.43 -14.17
C GLY A 76 -9.23 1.58 -13.34
N ILE A 77 -10.13 2.50 -13.01
CA ILE A 77 -9.93 3.54 -12.01
C ILE A 77 -10.94 3.28 -10.91
N LEU A 78 -10.46 2.92 -9.74
CA LEU A 78 -11.29 2.70 -8.57
C LEU A 78 -11.35 3.99 -7.75
N VAL A 79 -12.56 4.49 -7.51
CA VAL A 79 -12.81 5.69 -6.73
C VAL A 79 -13.64 5.34 -5.51
N SER A 80 -13.02 5.42 -4.35
CA SER A 80 -13.72 5.27 -3.07
C SER A 80 -14.00 6.63 -2.49
N TYR A 81 -15.24 6.93 -2.17
CA TYR A 81 -15.53 8.14 -1.41
C TYR A 81 -16.48 7.83 -0.25
N GLY A 82 -16.34 8.61 0.82
CA GLY A 82 -17.14 8.41 2.01
C GLY A 82 -17.47 9.71 2.73
N GLY A 83 -18.74 9.87 3.06
CA GLY A 83 -19.28 10.89 3.90
C GLY A 83 -20.00 10.30 5.10
N ARG A 84 -20.71 11.16 5.88
CA ARG A 84 -21.50 10.68 7.01
C ARG A 84 -22.71 9.84 6.56
N SER A 85 -23.37 10.24 5.49
CA SER A 85 -24.59 9.61 4.96
C SER A 85 -24.31 8.65 3.81
N GLU A 86 -23.33 8.97 2.96
CA GLU A 86 -23.08 8.24 1.71
C GLU A 86 -21.64 7.76 1.65
N SER A 87 -21.47 6.55 1.15
CA SER A 87 -20.15 5.93 1.00
C SER A 87 -20.20 4.93 -0.13
N HIS A 88 -19.40 5.12 -1.14
CA HIS A 88 -19.43 4.34 -2.38
C HIS A 88 -18.02 3.98 -2.83
N CYS A 89 -17.91 2.89 -3.57
CA CYS A 89 -16.71 2.48 -4.27
C CYS A 89 -17.07 2.25 -5.74
N TYR A 90 -16.67 3.17 -6.60
CA TYR A 90 -16.98 3.15 -8.02
C TYR A 90 -15.80 2.65 -8.84
N LEU A 91 -16.10 1.86 -9.85
CA LEU A 91 -15.15 1.43 -10.86
C LEU A 91 -15.46 2.13 -12.18
N PHE A 92 -14.45 2.78 -12.75
CA PHE A 92 -14.48 3.42 -14.06
C PHE A 92 -13.48 2.74 -14.99
N ASP A 93 -13.76 2.78 -16.28
CA ASP A 93 -12.84 2.36 -17.33
C ASP A 93 -11.61 3.26 -17.37
N ARG A 94 -10.42 2.66 -17.40
CA ARG A 94 -9.17 3.39 -17.29
C ARG A 94 -8.85 4.27 -18.50
N GLU A 95 -9.31 3.86 -19.69
CA GLU A 95 -9.02 4.55 -20.94
C GLU A 95 -10.03 5.66 -21.23
N THR A 96 -11.29 5.39 -21.00
CA THR A 96 -12.39 6.28 -21.38
C THR A 96 -12.96 7.10 -20.24
N GLY A 97 -12.73 6.69 -18.98
CA GLY A 97 -13.35 7.28 -17.79
C GLY A 97 -14.83 6.97 -17.64
N LYS A 98 -15.40 6.08 -18.46
CA LYS A 98 -16.80 5.69 -18.35
C LYS A 98 -17.05 4.93 -17.08
N PHE A 99 -18.20 5.20 -16.45
CA PHE A 99 -18.65 4.45 -15.27
C PHE A 99 -18.97 3.01 -15.66
N ILE A 100 -18.40 2.07 -14.94
CA ILE A 100 -18.64 0.65 -15.13
C ILE A 100 -19.67 0.17 -14.12
N ARG A 101 -19.40 0.37 -12.81
CA ARG A 101 -20.29 -0.09 -11.74
C ARG A 101 -19.86 0.42 -10.37
N GLU A 102 -20.72 0.22 -9.40
CA GLU A 102 -20.38 0.25 -7.98
C GLU A 102 -19.92 -1.13 -7.51
N ILE A 103 -18.97 -1.16 -6.59
CA ILE A 103 -18.43 -2.38 -5.98
C ILE A 103 -18.91 -2.47 -4.53
N GLY A 104 -19.80 -3.42 -4.27
CA GLY A 104 -20.39 -3.61 -2.95
C GLY A 104 -21.22 -2.40 -2.50
N HIS A 105 -21.47 -2.31 -1.21
CA HIS A 105 -22.21 -1.18 -0.61
C HIS A 105 -21.87 -1.04 0.87
N LYS A 106 -22.08 0.14 1.42
CA LYS A 106 -22.02 0.34 2.86
C LYS A 106 -23.27 -0.21 3.52
N GLY A 107 -23.12 -1.08 4.51
CA GLY A 107 -24.25 -1.68 5.20
C GLY A 107 -23.87 -2.64 6.30
N GLU A 108 -24.88 -3.05 7.08
CA GLU A 108 -24.75 -4.04 8.17
C GLU A 108 -25.12 -5.46 7.74
N ASP A 109 -25.61 -5.63 6.52
CA ASP A 109 -25.90 -6.95 5.96
C ASP A 109 -24.61 -7.76 5.67
N PRO A 110 -24.66 -9.09 5.47
CA PRO A 110 -23.46 -9.93 5.33
C PRO A 110 -22.50 -9.53 4.20
N LYS A 111 -22.97 -8.79 3.21
CA LYS A 111 -22.16 -8.32 2.08
C LYS A 111 -21.73 -6.87 2.22
N GLY A 112 -22.28 -6.12 3.19
CA GLY A 112 -21.98 -4.71 3.41
C GLY A 112 -20.61 -4.48 4.05
N TYR A 113 -19.98 -3.37 3.72
CA TYR A 113 -18.75 -2.91 4.34
C TYR A 113 -19.00 -1.69 5.25
N SER A 114 -18.11 -1.45 6.20
CA SER A 114 -18.12 -0.26 7.06
C SER A 114 -17.42 0.94 6.42
N SER A 115 -16.44 0.67 5.53
CA SER A 115 -15.64 1.68 4.85
C SER A 115 -15.55 1.37 3.36
N PRO A 116 -15.75 2.37 2.47
CA PRO A 116 -15.67 2.19 1.03
C PRO A 116 -14.23 2.07 0.51
N LYS A 117 -13.23 2.29 1.37
CA LYS A 117 -11.84 2.18 0.99
C LYS A 117 -11.49 0.73 0.69
N ALA A 118 -11.24 0.44 -0.58
CA ALA A 118 -10.79 -0.87 -1.01
C ALA A 118 -9.29 -1.06 -0.83
N TYR A 119 -8.89 -2.29 -0.53
CA TYR A 119 -7.51 -2.77 -0.61
C TYR A 119 -7.45 -3.79 -1.75
N VAL A 120 -6.58 -3.54 -2.71
CA VAL A 120 -6.52 -4.34 -3.95
C VAL A 120 -5.42 -5.38 -3.84
N HIS A 121 -5.74 -6.64 -4.09
CA HIS A 121 -4.72 -7.69 -4.15
C HIS A 121 -3.94 -7.59 -5.47
N PRO A 122 -2.60 -7.47 -5.43
CA PRO A 122 -1.79 -7.13 -6.59
C PRO A 122 -1.71 -8.22 -7.67
N VAL A 123 -2.11 -9.46 -7.37
CA VAL A 123 -2.08 -10.58 -8.32
C VAL A 123 -3.48 -10.95 -8.80
N THR A 124 -4.43 -11.06 -7.87
CA THR A 124 -5.79 -11.53 -8.20
C THR A 124 -6.74 -10.41 -8.61
N GLY A 125 -6.39 -9.16 -8.32
CA GLY A 125 -7.26 -8.01 -8.50
C GLY A 125 -8.48 -8.00 -7.57
N HIS A 126 -8.56 -8.93 -6.59
CA HIS A 126 -9.64 -8.93 -5.63
C HIS A 126 -9.61 -7.69 -4.75
N LEU A 127 -10.78 -7.23 -4.35
CA LEU A 127 -11.01 -6.03 -3.57
C LEU A 127 -11.46 -6.42 -2.16
N TYR A 128 -10.79 -5.88 -1.17
CA TYR A 128 -11.08 -6.12 0.24
C TYR A 128 -11.53 -4.84 0.90
N PHE A 129 -12.65 -4.90 1.58
CA PHE A 129 -13.25 -3.76 2.29
C PHE A 129 -13.35 -4.07 3.78
N GLN A 130 -13.05 -3.09 4.60
CA GLN A 130 -13.20 -3.24 6.05
C GLN A 130 -14.65 -3.37 6.48
N ARG A 131 -14.89 -4.32 7.37
CA ARG A 131 -16.12 -4.46 8.15
C ARG A 131 -15.75 -4.66 9.61
N ASN A 132 -16.15 -3.72 10.42
CA ASN A 132 -15.88 -3.77 11.85
C ASN A 132 -16.63 -4.94 12.54
N PRO A 133 -16.04 -5.52 13.62
CA PRO A 133 -14.77 -5.11 14.21
C PRO A 133 -13.53 -5.76 13.57
N ASN A 134 -13.65 -6.92 12.95
CA ASN A 134 -12.49 -7.76 12.61
C ASN A 134 -12.67 -8.55 11.31
N LYS A 135 -13.37 -7.98 10.34
CA LYS A 135 -13.63 -8.65 9.06
C LYS A 135 -13.18 -7.82 7.88
N LEU A 136 -12.83 -8.51 6.80
CA LEU A 136 -12.74 -7.96 5.46
C LEU A 136 -13.79 -8.64 4.57
N ILE A 137 -14.52 -7.84 3.84
CA ILE A 137 -15.45 -8.31 2.82
C ILE A 137 -14.73 -8.31 1.49
N LYS A 138 -14.81 -9.43 0.78
CA LYS A 138 -14.09 -9.67 -0.47
C LYS A 138 -15.01 -9.60 -1.68
N TYR A 139 -14.59 -8.85 -2.68
CA TYR A 139 -15.26 -8.74 -3.98
C TYR A 139 -14.27 -8.96 -5.13
N ASN A 140 -14.77 -9.32 -6.31
CA ASN A 140 -14.01 -9.15 -7.54
C ASN A 140 -14.34 -7.82 -8.23
N GLN A 141 -13.63 -7.50 -9.30
CA GLN A 141 -13.86 -6.26 -10.07
C GLN A 141 -15.18 -6.28 -10.87
N HIS A 142 -15.83 -7.45 -10.96
CA HIS A 142 -17.19 -7.58 -11.53
C HIS A 142 -18.30 -7.26 -10.52
N GLY A 143 -17.93 -6.89 -9.27
CA GLY A 143 -18.88 -6.57 -8.20
C GLY A 143 -19.49 -7.82 -7.54
N GLU A 144 -18.95 -9.00 -7.81
CA GLU A 144 -19.43 -10.24 -7.21
C GLU A 144 -18.79 -10.42 -5.81
N PHE A 145 -19.64 -10.69 -4.83
CA PHE A 145 -19.21 -11.03 -3.48
C PHE A 145 -18.54 -12.40 -3.46
N LEU A 146 -17.30 -12.46 -2.97
CA LEU A 146 -16.51 -13.69 -2.92
C LEU A 146 -16.40 -14.30 -1.52
N GLY A 147 -16.88 -13.60 -0.49
CA GLY A 147 -16.81 -14.07 0.88
C GLY A 147 -16.24 -13.04 1.86
N GLU A 148 -15.91 -13.52 3.03
CA GLU A 148 -15.30 -12.71 4.10
C GLU A 148 -14.00 -13.34 4.60
N VAL A 149 -13.08 -12.50 5.08
CA VAL A 149 -11.87 -12.90 5.78
C VAL A 149 -11.98 -12.42 7.22
N ILE A 150 -11.84 -13.35 8.16
CA ILE A 150 -11.88 -13.04 9.59
C ILE A 150 -10.45 -12.76 10.05
N ILE A 151 -10.24 -11.60 10.67
CA ILE A 151 -8.98 -11.21 11.26
C ILE A 151 -9.00 -11.57 12.75
N PRO A 152 -7.89 -12.08 13.32
CA PRO A 152 -7.87 -12.45 14.74
C PRO A 152 -8.35 -11.31 15.66
N ASN A 153 -9.08 -11.66 16.71
CA ASN A 153 -9.87 -10.76 17.56
C ASN A 153 -9.09 -9.75 18.43
N ASN A 154 -7.81 -9.61 18.24
CA ASN A 154 -6.99 -8.73 19.10
C ASN A 154 -6.95 -7.27 18.62
N PHE A 155 -7.65 -6.95 17.52
CA PHE A 155 -7.71 -5.60 16.98
C PHE A 155 -8.88 -4.83 17.63
N THR A 156 -8.55 -3.95 18.55
CA THR A 156 -9.53 -3.08 19.22
C THR A 156 -9.75 -1.75 18.50
N THR A 157 -8.82 -1.37 17.65
CA THR A 157 -8.85 -0.12 16.90
C THR A 157 -8.54 -0.41 15.44
N GLY A 158 -9.14 0.00 14.49
CA GLY A 158 -8.97 -0.23 13.06
C GLY A 158 -7.67 -0.92 12.63
N PHE A 159 -7.74 -1.77 11.68
CA PHE A 159 -6.61 -2.48 11.10
C PHE A 159 -6.33 -1.98 9.68
N TYR A 160 -5.10 -2.16 9.22
CA TYR A 160 -4.66 -1.69 7.89
C TYR A 160 -4.06 -2.87 7.13
N PRO A 161 -4.83 -3.54 6.26
CA PRO A 161 -4.32 -4.63 5.48
C PRO A 161 -3.35 -4.14 4.40
N GLN A 162 -2.21 -4.83 4.30
CA GLN A 162 -1.27 -4.69 3.19
C GLN A 162 -1.26 -6.00 2.42
N LEU A 163 -1.69 -5.96 1.18
CA LEU A 163 -1.75 -7.12 0.31
C LEU A 163 -0.47 -7.25 -0.49
N ASN A 164 0.08 -8.46 -0.54
CA ASN A 164 1.21 -8.79 -1.40
C ASN A 164 0.91 -10.06 -2.21
N LYS A 165 1.89 -10.55 -2.97
CA LYS A 165 1.71 -11.73 -3.83
C LYS A 165 1.43 -13.03 -3.06
N GLU A 166 1.84 -13.09 -1.81
CA GLU A 166 1.83 -14.31 -1.00
C GLU A 166 0.68 -14.34 0.01
N GLY A 167 0.14 -13.17 0.36
CA GLY A 167 -0.93 -13.09 1.35
C GLY A 167 -1.21 -11.66 1.81
N MET A 168 -1.67 -11.54 3.03
CA MET A 168 -2.07 -10.28 3.63
C MET A 168 -1.30 -10.02 4.91
N LEU A 169 -0.64 -8.88 4.97
CA LEU A 169 -0.04 -8.37 6.18
C LEU A 169 -1.02 -7.41 6.85
N VAL A 170 -1.39 -7.68 8.09
CA VAL A 170 -2.32 -6.85 8.86
C VAL A 170 -1.59 -6.29 10.06
N TYR A 171 -1.67 -5.00 10.26
CA TYR A 171 -1.13 -4.37 11.45
C TYR A 171 -2.20 -3.58 12.20
N GLU A 172 -2.11 -3.62 13.51
CA GLU A 172 -2.96 -2.81 14.38
C GLU A 172 -2.45 -1.37 14.41
N GLY A 173 -3.34 -0.42 14.16
CA GLY A 173 -3.04 1.01 14.33
C GLY A 173 -2.71 1.34 15.80
N PRO A 174 -2.09 2.50 16.06
CA PRO A 174 -1.77 2.91 17.43
C PRO A 174 -3.05 3.01 18.26
N SER A 175 -3.12 2.20 19.32
CA SER A 175 -4.17 2.28 20.33
C SER A 175 -3.69 3.16 21.48
N PHE A 176 -4.60 3.94 22.09
CA PHE A 176 -4.30 4.76 23.27
C PHE A 176 -3.83 3.93 24.48
N ASN A 177 -4.09 2.63 24.48
CA ASN A 177 -3.84 1.74 25.61
C ASN A 177 -2.71 0.72 25.41
N THR A 178 -2.13 0.59 24.24
CA THR A 178 -1.05 -0.36 23.98
C THR A 178 0.10 0.31 23.26
N SER A 179 1.28 0.25 23.87
CA SER A 179 2.55 0.66 23.25
C SER A 179 3.09 -0.37 22.26
N GLN A 180 2.48 -1.55 22.14
CA GLN A 180 2.92 -2.63 21.28
C GLN A 180 2.07 -2.66 20.00
N ARG A 181 2.73 -2.48 18.89
CA ARG A 181 2.16 -2.71 17.54
C ARG A 181 2.26 -4.20 17.24
N GLN A 182 1.14 -4.82 16.94
CA GLN A 182 1.12 -6.21 16.53
C GLN A 182 1.02 -6.32 15.02
N LEU A 183 1.81 -7.20 14.45
CA LEU A 183 1.88 -7.48 13.02
C LEU A 183 1.47 -8.94 12.81
N TYR A 184 0.49 -9.16 11.95
CA TYR A 184 -0.01 -10.49 11.63
C TYR A 184 0.12 -10.74 10.15
N TYR A 185 0.57 -11.93 9.79
CA TYR A 185 0.55 -12.42 8.43
C TYR A 185 -0.62 -13.41 8.28
N LEU A 186 -1.52 -13.11 7.35
CA LEU A 186 -2.64 -13.97 7.00
C LEU A 186 -2.38 -14.61 5.65
N ASP A 187 -2.22 -15.93 5.63
CA ASP A 187 -2.19 -16.71 4.40
C ASP A 187 -3.65 -16.96 3.97
N GLU A 188 -4.08 -16.28 2.93
CA GLU A 188 -5.45 -16.38 2.42
C GLU A 188 -5.80 -17.77 1.88
N VAL A 189 -4.78 -18.50 1.41
CA VAL A 189 -4.96 -19.84 0.81
C VAL A 189 -5.14 -20.92 1.87
N LYS A 190 -4.52 -20.74 3.04
CA LYS A 190 -4.48 -21.78 4.08
C LYS A 190 -5.38 -21.49 5.28
N GLY A 191 -5.95 -20.29 5.40
CA GLY A 191 -6.77 -19.90 6.55
C GLY A 191 -6.02 -20.00 7.89
N LYS A 192 -4.68 -19.91 7.87
CA LYS A 192 -3.82 -20.01 9.05
C LYS A 192 -3.15 -18.67 9.31
N THR A 193 -3.24 -18.24 10.56
CA THR A 193 -2.43 -17.17 11.16
C THR A 193 -1.07 -17.71 11.58
#